data_b573277ead37f05697d74a60f624c393
#
_entry.id   b573277ead37f05697d74a60f624c393
#
_cell.length_a   1.000
_cell.length_b   1.000
_cell.length_c   1.000
_cell.angle_alpha   90.00
_cell.angle_beta   90.00
_cell.angle_gamma   90.00
#
_symmetry.space_group_name_H-M   'P 1'
#
loop_
_entity.id
_entity.type
_entity.pdbx_description
1 polymer ?
#
loop_
_entity_poly.entity_id
_entity_poly.type
_entity_poly.pdbx_seq_one_letter_code
_entity_poly.pdbx_strand_id
1 'polypeptide(L)' 'MLQLRPNCECCDIDLPGDSPNAMICSFECTFCHDCAAQRLHGRCPNCAGQLLARPARVGQALRNNPGSTLRVTKPHPPCA' A
#
# COMPACT_ATOMS: atom_id res chain seq x y z
N MET A 1 2.95 5.10 -14.54
CA MET A 1 3.70 5.50 -13.32
C MET A 1 3.13 4.77 -12.12
N LEU A 2 3.97 4.36 -11.19
CA LEU A 2 3.55 3.68 -9.98
C LEU A 2 2.55 4.54 -9.20
N GLN A 3 1.39 3.98 -8.89
CA GLN A 3 0.35 4.67 -8.13
C GLN A 3 0.70 4.61 -6.63
N LEU A 4 0.82 5.78 -6.01
CA LEU A 4 1.08 5.88 -4.58
C LEU A 4 -0.26 6.06 -3.86
N ARG A 5 -0.90 4.96 -3.52
CA ARG A 5 -2.17 5.00 -2.79
C ARG A 5 -1.95 5.52 -1.37
N PRO A 6 -2.85 6.34 -0.84
CA PRO A 6 -2.61 7.08 0.40
C PRO A 6 -2.85 6.28 1.67
N ASN A 7 -3.31 5.04 1.60
CA ASN A 7 -3.72 4.29 2.77
C ASN A 7 -3.56 2.79 2.61
N CYS A 8 -3.57 2.09 3.73
CA CYS A 8 -3.63 0.63 3.77
C CYS A 8 -5.04 0.16 3.45
N GLU A 9 -5.17 -0.74 2.48
CA GLU A 9 -6.48 -1.28 2.07
C GLU A 9 -7.12 -2.13 3.18
N CYS A 10 -6.33 -2.60 4.13
CA CYS A 10 -6.73 -3.48 5.22
C CYS A 10 -7.18 -2.71 6.46
N CYS A 11 -6.34 -1.85 7.01
CA CYS A 11 -6.61 -1.12 8.26
C CYS A 11 -6.83 0.38 8.08
N ASP A 12 -6.69 0.88 6.87
CA ASP A 12 -6.89 2.28 6.49
C ASP A 12 -5.90 3.28 7.12
N ILE A 13 -4.77 2.79 7.64
CA ILE A 13 -3.73 3.70 8.14
C ILE A 13 -3.15 4.52 6.98
N ASP A 14 -2.78 5.76 7.25
CA ASP A 14 -2.19 6.63 6.23
C ASP A 14 -0.82 6.13 5.79
N LEU A 15 -0.61 6.09 4.48
CA LEU A 15 0.65 5.70 3.85
C LEU A 15 1.06 6.75 2.83
N PRO A 16 1.66 7.86 3.28
CA PRO A 16 2.12 8.91 2.34
C PRO A 16 3.13 8.35 1.33
N GLY A 17 3.29 9.06 0.21
CA GLY A 17 4.12 8.58 -0.89
C GLY A 17 5.57 8.28 -0.53
N ASP A 18 6.07 8.90 0.53
CA ASP A 18 7.44 8.66 1.06
C ASP A 18 7.48 7.69 2.23
N SER A 19 6.36 7.05 2.57
CA SER A 19 6.31 6.13 3.71
C SER A 19 7.16 4.88 3.45
N PRO A 20 8.01 4.47 4.41
CA PRO A 20 8.74 3.22 4.31
C PRO A 20 7.89 2.00 4.66
N ASN A 21 6.65 2.20 5.11
CA ASN A 21 5.82 1.11 5.64
C ASN A 21 4.83 0.55 4.61
N ALA A 22 4.83 1.07 3.38
CA ALA A 22 3.89 0.60 2.36
C ALA A 22 4.41 -0.64 1.65
N MET A 23 3.52 -1.61 1.45
CA MET A 23 3.78 -2.83 0.70
C MET A 23 2.79 -2.89 -0.46
N ILE A 24 3.24 -3.37 -1.62
CA ILE A 24 2.39 -3.46 -2.80
C ILE A 24 2.52 -4.81 -3.50
N CYS A 25 1.47 -5.20 -4.21
CA CYS A 25 1.50 -6.32 -5.15
C CYS A 25 1.79 -5.79 -6.57
N SER A 26 1.78 -6.68 -7.57
CA SER A 26 2.03 -6.27 -8.96
C SER A 26 0.92 -5.40 -9.56
N PHE A 27 -0.26 -5.39 -8.95
CA PHE A 27 -1.37 -4.52 -9.34
C PHE A 27 -1.44 -3.26 -8.48
N GLU A 28 -0.41 -3.02 -7.66
CA GLU A 28 -0.29 -1.83 -6.79
C GLU A 28 -1.33 -1.75 -5.67
N CYS A 29 -2.00 -2.85 -5.34
CA CYS A 29 -2.80 -2.92 -4.11
C CYS A 29 -1.86 -2.65 -2.93
N THR A 30 -2.25 -1.72 -2.05
CA THR A 30 -1.36 -1.17 -1.04
C THR A 30 -1.81 -1.57 0.36
N PHE A 31 -0.85 -2.04 1.15
CA PHE A 31 -1.08 -2.46 2.54
C PHE A 31 0.07 -1.94 3.39
N CYS A 32 -0.18 -1.71 4.68
CA CYS A 32 0.91 -1.35 5.58
C CYS A 32 1.74 -2.61 5.89
N HIS A 33 2.98 -2.37 6.34
CA HIS A 33 3.92 -3.46 6.65
C HIS A 33 3.32 -4.46 7.65
N ASP A 34 2.68 -3.95 8.70
CA ASP A 34 2.13 -4.80 9.75
C ASP A 34 1.00 -5.69 9.24
N CYS A 35 0.07 -5.14 8.45
CA CYS A 35 -1.00 -5.94 7.86
C CYS A 35 -0.43 -6.96 6.88
N ALA A 36 0.52 -6.56 6.05
CA ALA A 36 1.13 -7.46 5.08
C ALA A 36 1.83 -8.64 5.76
N ALA A 37 2.54 -8.38 6.86
CA ALA A 37 3.29 -9.42 7.57
C ALA A 37 2.39 -10.27 8.46
N GLN A 38 1.52 -9.65 9.26
CA GLN A 38 0.82 -10.33 10.34
C GLN A 38 -0.56 -10.86 9.93
N ARG A 39 -1.25 -10.18 9.01
CA ARG A 39 -2.61 -10.54 8.61
C ARG A 39 -2.65 -11.23 7.26
N LEU A 40 -1.83 -10.79 6.31
CA LEU A 40 -1.86 -11.25 4.94
C LEU A 40 -0.72 -12.22 4.60
N HIS A 41 0.24 -12.38 5.50
CA HIS A 41 1.37 -13.31 5.35
C HIS A 41 2.13 -13.10 4.04
N GLY A 42 2.31 -11.83 3.63
CA GLY A 42 3.06 -11.49 2.44
C GLY A 42 2.33 -11.72 1.11
N ARG A 43 1.03 -12.00 1.16
CA ARG A 43 0.24 -12.31 -0.03
C ARG A 43 -0.93 -11.34 -0.19
N CYS A 44 -1.09 -10.80 -1.39
CA CYS A 44 -2.20 -9.88 -1.67
C CYS A 44 -3.54 -10.63 -1.64
N PRO A 45 -4.53 -10.16 -0.86
CA PRO A 45 -5.83 -10.83 -0.80
C PRO A 45 -6.67 -10.65 -2.06
N ASN A 46 -6.32 -9.69 -2.92
CA ASN A 46 -7.05 -9.43 -4.16
C ASN A 46 -6.58 -10.31 -5.32
N CYS A 47 -5.25 -10.47 -5.47
CA CYS A 47 -4.68 -11.16 -6.63
C CYS A 47 -3.84 -12.38 -6.25
N ALA A 48 -3.66 -12.65 -4.96
CA ALA A 48 -2.83 -13.73 -4.43
C ALA A 48 -1.34 -13.58 -4.77
N GLY A 49 -0.93 -12.42 -5.27
CA GLY A 49 0.46 -12.14 -5.59
C GLY A 49 1.29 -11.77 -4.37
N GLN A 50 2.59 -11.68 -4.58
CA GLN A 50 3.55 -11.35 -3.54
C GLN A 50 3.47 -9.86 -3.18
N LEU A 51 3.54 -9.57 -1.87
CA LEU A 51 3.63 -8.20 -1.37
C LEU A 51 5.09 -7.87 -1.08
N LEU A 52 5.59 -6.79 -1.70
CA LEU A 52 6.95 -6.30 -1.52
C LEU A 52 6.91 -4.83 -1.11
N ALA A 53 8.03 -4.34 -0.57
CA ALA A 53 8.14 -2.94 -0.18
C ALA A 53 7.89 -2.02 -1.36
N ARG A 54 7.03 -1.02 -1.17
CA ARG A 54 6.77 0.00 -2.19
C ARG A 54 7.94 0.99 -2.23
N PRO A 55 8.52 1.26 -3.41
CA PRO A 55 9.54 2.31 -3.52
C PRO A 55 8.97 3.65 -3.04
N ALA A 56 9.67 4.29 -2.12
CA ALA A 56 9.27 5.60 -1.64
C ALA A 56 9.62 6.67 -2.68
N ARG A 57 8.68 7.58 -2.94
CA ARG A 57 8.94 8.76 -3.76
C ARG A 57 9.25 9.90 -2.81
N VAL A 58 10.35 10.61 -3.04
CA VAL A 58 10.84 11.59 -2.08
C VAL A 58 11.18 12.92 -2.75
N GLY A 59 11.27 13.98 -1.94
CA GLY A 59 11.78 15.28 -2.35
C GLY A 59 11.01 15.91 -3.48
N GLN A 60 11.75 16.45 -4.47
CA GLN A 60 11.15 17.16 -5.59
C GLN A 60 10.29 16.24 -6.46
N ALA A 61 10.68 14.98 -6.60
CA ALA A 61 9.90 14.01 -7.36
C ALA A 61 8.50 13.83 -6.76
N LEU A 62 8.41 13.77 -5.44
CA LEU A 62 7.12 13.66 -4.75
C LEU A 62 6.31 14.95 -4.88
N ARG A 63 6.95 16.11 -4.80
CA ARG A 63 6.26 17.41 -4.98
C ARG A 63 5.69 17.55 -6.39
N ASN A 64 6.43 17.11 -7.40
CA ASN A 64 6.00 17.22 -8.80
C ASN A 64 5.01 16.13 -9.18
N ASN A 65 5.05 14.99 -8.49
CA ASN A 65 4.20 13.83 -8.77
C ASN A 65 3.63 13.30 -7.45
N PRO A 66 2.69 14.03 -6.83
CA PRO A 66 2.17 13.63 -5.52
C PRO A 66 1.40 12.32 -5.58
N GLY A 67 1.28 11.69 -4.44
CA GLY A 67 0.52 10.47 -4.31
C GLY A 67 -0.96 10.67 -4.61
N SER A 68 -1.66 9.57 -4.82
CA SER A 68 -3.12 9.58 -5.00
C SER A 68 -3.80 10.07 -3.72
N THR A 69 -4.92 10.78 -3.89
CA THR A 69 -5.77 11.19 -2.77
C THR A 69 -6.98 10.28 -2.62
N LEU A 70 -7.16 9.33 -3.54
CA LEU A 70 -8.29 8.42 -3.51
C LEU A 70 -7.99 7.26 -2.55
N ARG A 71 -8.69 7.22 -1.43
CA ARG A 71 -8.56 6.14 -0.46
C ARG A 71 -9.35 4.92 -0.91
N VAL A 72 -8.73 3.74 -0.78
CA VAL A 72 -9.36 2.47 -1.15
C VAL A 72 -9.26 1.53 0.05
N THR A 73 -10.41 1.07 0.53
CA THR A 73 -10.48 0.02 1.55
C THR A 73 -11.47 -1.04 1.09
N LYS A 74 -11.18 -2.30 1.43
CA LYS A 74 -12.04 -3.42 1.09
C LYS A 74 -12.17 -4.36 2.30
N PRO A 75 -13.32 -5.02 2.44
CA PRO A 75 -13.52 -5.96 3.55
C PRO A 75 -12.79 -7.28 3.28
N HIS A 76 -11.56 -7.38 3.75
CA HIS A 76 -10.80 -8.63 3.69
C HIS A 76 -10.97 -9.37 5.03
N PRO A 77 -11.28 -10.68 5.03
CA PRO A 77 -11.48 -11.42 6.27
C PRO A 77 -10.34 -11.30 7.28
N PRO A 78 -9.04 -11.37 6.87
CA PRO A 78 -7.95 -11.21 7.83
C PRO A 78 -7.86 -9.82 8.46
N CYS A 79 -8.54 -8.84 7.89
CA CYS A 79 -8.50 -7.44 8.32
C CYS A 79 -9.71 -7.06 9.18
N ALA A 80 -10.67 -7.93 9.25
CA ALA A 80 -11.92 -7.66 9.98
C ALA A 80 -11.73 -7.72 11.49
#